data_f4fd6df2e3a531cbf9f65165fa8f530b
#
_entry.id   f4fd6df2e3a531cbf9f65165fa8f530b
#
_cell.length_a   1.000
_cell.length_b   1.000
_cell.length_c   1.000
_cell.angle_alpha   90.00
_cell.angle_beta   90.00
_cell.angle_gamma   90.00
#
_symmetry.space_group_name_H-M   'P 1'
#
loop_
_entity.id
_entity.type
_entity.pdbx_description
1 polymer ?
#
loop_
_entity_poly.entity_id
_entity_poly.type
_entity_poly.pdbx_seq_one_letter_code
_entity_poly.pdbx_strand_id
1 'polypeptide(L)'
;MSEFNVLIIGSGPAGLFTAIWLERLGVDKIAIFDRKQYSAGGLLNDGKLNFDYRVGIDLDELQIDKKEAQNLMQEVKQVFIKFPLCQQVTFIENNEKIDAWRKIAGEHNVEFIAPEQWHYGTDNGKKFVDYLRSSLVNTTFFLGTEVISIEKQDERFCFVCRKDQKRKEYFGKTVLASPGRSGAYWFRDISRKIGVNNNFGPIDVGIRVELNRKSYDSITDVVYDPKFIFHTKRHGDRVRTFCTNPGGRVRIENYDSFKLINGDALFDRKTENTNFALINTVSLTQPFSDTTEFGRMIARQFFLLGGGRPIVQRIGDFREGKRSSKSTFNSKTSHFDRCRATYNATPGDITLGLPARIVDNLWESLKTLDKIVPGILHPSTLLYAPEIKFFDTHFSTDRHLETNIDGIFVAGDGTGKSRGIVGAAISGIIAARGIAAKYFK
;
A
#
# COMPACT_ATOMS: atom_id res chain seq x y z
N MET A 1 -12.64 33.52 -12.30
CA MET A 1 -12.74 32.20 -11.67
C MET A 1 -11.94 31.21 -12.51
N SER A 2 -11.13 30.36 -11.91
CA SER A 2 -10.34 29.39 -12.68
C SER A 2 -11.22 28.18 -13.00
N GLU A 3 -11.49 27.95 -14.26
CA GLU A 3 -12.34 26.87 -14.75
C GLU A 3 -11.48 25.79 -15.43
N PHE A 4 -11.70 24.53 -15.02
CA PHE A 4 -10.97 23.35 -15.46
C PHE A 4 -11.92 22.32 -16.09
N ASN A 5 -11.40 21.48 -16.96
CA ASN A 5 -12.13 20.35 -17.46
C ASN A 5 -12.20 19.23 -16.42
N VAL A 6 -11.08 18.96 -15.72
CA VAL A 6 -10.99 17.89 -14.74
C VAL A 6 -10.32 18.39 -13.45
N LEU A 7 -10.97 18.15 -12.30
CA LEU A 7 -10.43 18.39 -10.97
C LEU A 7 -9.99 17.05 -10.35
N ILE A 8 -8.73 16.92 -10.02
CA ILE A 8 -8.15 15.69 -9.46
C ILE A 8 -7.73 15.93 -8.03
N ILE A 9 -8.18 15.07 -7.09
CA ILE A 9 -7.75 15.05 -5.69
C ILE A 9 -6.65 14.02 -5.52
N GLY A 10 -5.47 14.46 -5.09
CA GLY A 10 -4.31 13.62 -4.80
C GLY A 10 -3.34 13.51 -5.96
N SER A 11 -2.07 13.82 -5.69
CA SER A 11 -0.93 13.74 -6.61
C SER A 11 -0.15 12.42 -6.50
N GLY A 12 -0.82 11.34 -6.08
CA GLY A 12 -0.29 9.97 -6.04
C GLY A 12 -0.31 9.28 -7.40
N PRO A 13 0.05 7.97 -7.46
CA PRO A 13 0.10 7.23 -8.72
C PRO A 13 -1.20 7.30 -9.51
N ALA A 14 -2.36 7.13 -8.85
CA ALA A 14 -3.65 7.18 -9.53
C ALA A 14 -3.90 8.55 -10.17
N GLY A 15 -3.76 9.63 -9.41
CA GLY A 15 -4.00 11.00 -9.94
C GLY A 15 -3.02 11.40 -11.04
N LEU A 16 -1.72 11.09 -10.88
CA LEU A 16 -0.70 11.39 -11.90
C LEU A 16 -0.95 10.60 -13.19
N PHE A 17 -1.25 9.30 -13.09
CA PHE A 17 -1.53 8.49 -14.27
C PHE A 17 -2.85 8.87 -14.94
N THR A 18 -3.85 9.32 -14.18
CA THR A 18 -5.05 9.90 -14.76
C THR A 18 -4.72 11.15 -15.57
N ALA A 19 -3.95 12.07 -15.02
CA ALA A 19 -3.56 13.29 -15.74
C ALA A 19 -2.75 12.98 -17.01
N ILE A 20 -1.75 12.08 -16.92
CA ILE A 20 -0.93 11.65 -18.07
C ILE A 20 -1.82 11.07 -19.19
N TRP A 21 -2.79 10.22 -18.84
CA TRP A 21 -3.67 9.61 -19.86
C TRP A 21 -4.69 10.59 -20.41
N LEU A 22 -5.22 11.50 -19.60
CA LEU A 22 -6.11 12.57 -20.07
C LEU A 22 -5.39 13.46 -21.10
N GLU A 23 -4.16 13.91 -20.83
CA GLU A 23 -3.37 14.68 -21.79
C GLU A 23 -3.09 13.91 -23.09
N ARG A 24 -2.79 12.61 -22.99
CA ARG A 24 -2.61 11.72 -24.16
C ARG A 24 -3.89 11.57 -24.99
N LEU A 25 -5.05 11.67 -24.35
CA LEU A 25 -6.37 11.60 -24.98
C LEU A 25 -6.87 12.98 -25.45
N GLY A 26 -6.04 14.02 -25.36
CA GLY A 26 -6.35 15.37 -25.84
C GLY A 26 -7.18 16.22 -24.87
N VAL A 27 -7.35 15.78 -23.62
CA VAL A 27 -8.05 16.58 -22.59
C VAL A 27 -7.06 17.57 -21.98
N ASP A 28 -7.42 18.84 -21.98
CA ASP A 28 -6.67 19.96 -21.40
C ASP A 28 -7.29 20.49 -20.10
N LYS A 29 -6.72 21.57 -19.56
CA LYS A 29 -7.22 22.27 -18.36
C LYS A 29 -7.48 21.32 -17.19
N ILE A 30 -6.48 20.51 -16.85
CA ILE A 30 -6.51 19.58 -15.74
C ILE A 30 -5.93 20.27 -14.50
N ALA A 31 -6.55 20.08 -13.34
CA ALA A 31 -6.05 20.57 -12.06
C ALA A 31 -5.86 19.42 -11.06
N ILE A 32 -4.66 19.32 -10.47
CA ILE A 32 -4.35 18.36 -9.38
C ILE A 32 -4.20 19.12 -8.07
N PHE A 33 -4.97 18.71 -7.05
CA PHE A 33 -4.93 19.27 -5.70
C PHE A 33 -4.32 18.27 -4.73
N ASP A 34 -3.35 18.71 -3.93
CA ASP A 34 -2.79 17.90 -2.86
C ASP A 34 -2.58 18.76 -1.60
N ARG A 35 -3.03 18.26 -0.45
CA ARG A 35 -2.91 18.97 0.84
C ARG A 35 -1.47 19.17 1.29
N LYS A 36 -0.54 18.34 0.83
CA LYS A 36 0.89 18.47 1.12
C LYS A 36 1.60 19.24 0.02
N GLN A 37 2.57 20.05 0.42
CA GLN A 37 3.41 20.79 -0.53
C GLN A 37 4.23 19.84 -1.43
N TYR A 38 4.64 18.68 -0.90
CA TYR A 38 5.26 17.62 -1.67
C TYR A 38 4.66 16.27 -1.25
N SER A 39 3.92 15.67 -2.14
CA SER A 39 3.26 14.38 -1.93
C SER A 39 3.22 13.60 -3.24
N ALA A 40 3.27 12.29 -3.16
CA ALA A 40 3.01 11.38 -4.25
C ALA A 40 2.70 9.95 -3.73
N GLY A 41 2.22 9.85 -2.50
CA GLY A 41 1.80 8.58 -1.90
C GLY A 41 2.88 7.50 -1.96
N GLY A 42 2.55 6.34 -2.51
CA GLY A 42 3.44 5.20 -2.62
C GLY A 42 4.72 5.46 -3.43
N LEU A 43 4.71 6.38 -4.39
CA LEU A 43 5.89 6.73 -5.19
C LEU A 43 7.05 7.29 -4.35
N LEU A 44 6.77 7.88 -3.18
CA LEU A 44 7.80 8.40 -2.27
C LEU A 44 8.17 7.41 -1.17
N ASN A 45 7.40 6.34 -0.99
CA ASN A 45 7.49 5.53 0.22
C ASN A 45 7.96 4.09 -0.02
N ASP A 46 7.98 3.61 -1.26
CA ASP A 46 8.29 2.22 -1.54
C ASP A 46 9.33 2.07 -2.66
N GLY A 47 9.05 2.54 -3.86
CA GLY A 47 9.93 2.39 -5.01
C GLY A 47 9.87 1.03 -5.70
N LYS A 48 9.07 0.08 -5.19
CA LYS A 48 8.85 -1.24 -5.80
C LYS A 48 7.64 -1.25 -6.72
N LEU A 49 7.82 -1.84 -7.88
CA LEU A 49 6.81 -1.98 -8.92
C LEU A 49 6.60 -3.46 -9.20
N ASN A 50 5.39 -3.95 -8.92
CA ASN A 50 5.03 -5.35 -9.14
C ASN A 50 4.15 -5.46 -10.38
N PHE A 51 4.63 -6.19 -11.39
CA PHE A 51 3.91 -6.43 -12.63
C PHE A 51 3.36 -7.86 -12.65
N ASP A 52 2.36 -8.10 -11.81
CA ASP A 52 1.55 -9.32 -11.77
C ASP A 52 0.14 -8.92 -11.32
N TYR A 53 -0.89 -9.28 -12.09
CA TYR A 53 -2.28 -8.89 -11.80
C TYR A 53 -2.79 -9.43 -10.45
N ARG A 54 -2.17 -10.51 -9.93
CA ARG A 54 -2.50 -11.07 -8.60
C ARG A 54 -1.97 -10.20 -7.45
N VAL A 55 -1.15 -9.18 -7.74
CA VAL A 55 -0.52 -8.31 -6.75
C VAL A 55 -1.04 -6.89 -6.87
N GLY A 56 -2.01 -6.57 -6.04
CA GLY A 56 -2.54 -5.20 -5.92
C GLY A 56 -3.63 -4.81 -6.92
N ILE A 57 -4.08 -5.75 -7.75
CA ILE A 57 -5.23 -5.59 -8.65
C ILE A 57 -6.32 -6.55 -8.19
N ASP A 58 -7.53 -6.05 -8.11
CA ASP A 58 -8.75 -6.84 -7.92
C ASP A 58 -9.55 -6.75 -9.22
N LEU A 59 -9.61 -7.86 -9.96
CA LEU A 59 -10.23 -7.90 -11.29
C LEU A 59 -11.73 -7.64 -11.21
N ASP A 60 -12.38 -8.18 -10.17
CA ASP A 60 -13.83 -8.03 -9.97
C ASP A 60 -14.16 -6.59 -9.57
N GLU A 61 -13.37 -5.99 -8.68
CA GLU A 61 -13.55 -4.61 -8.25
C GLU A 61 -13.34 -3.60 -9.39
N LEU A 62 -12.41 -3.88 -10.30
CA LEU A 62 -12.16 -3.07 -11.49
C LEU A 62 -13.05 -3.43 -12.69
N GLN A 63 -13.82 -4.53 -12.61
CA GLN A 63 -14.65 -5.08 -13.68
C GLN A 63 -13.88 -5.28 -14.99
N ILE A 64 -12.66 -5.83 -14.91
CA ILE A 64 -11.77 -6.13 -16.03
C ILE A 64 -11.37 -7.61 -16.02
N ASP A 65 -11.03 -8.14 -17.19
CA ASP A 65 -10.47 -9.48 -17.30
C ASP A 65 -8.94 -9.50 -17.17
N LYS A 66 -8.36 -10.71 -17.11
CA LYS A 66 -6.91 -10.90 -16.99
C LYS A 66 -6.13 -10.29 -18.13
N LYS A 67 -6.67 -10.36 -19.37
CA LYS A 67 -6.01 -9.85 -20.57
C LYS A 67 -5.97 -8.31 -20.55
N GLU A 68 -7.07 -7.69 -20.16
CA GLU A 68 -7.15 -6.24 -20.01
C GLU A 68 -6.20 -5.75 -18.89
N ALA A 69 -6.17 -6.45 -17.73
CA ALA A 69 -5.24 -6.14 -16.66
C ALA A 69 -3.77 -6.24 -17.12
N GLN A 70 -3.41 -7.27 -17.88
CA GLN A 70 -2.06 -7.42 -18.44
C GLN A 70 -1.71 -6.29 -19.43
N ASN A 71 -2.63 -5.90 -20.30
CA ASN A 71 -2.41 -4.79 -21.24
C ASN A 71 -2.20 -3.47 -20.50
N LEU A 72 -3.03 -3.16 -19.51
CA LEU A 72 -2.90 -1.97 -18.67
C LEU A 72 -1.59 -1.96 -17.88
N MET A 73 -1.15 -3.12 -17.40
CA MET A 73 0.15 -3.27 -16.74
C MET A 73 1.30 -2.94 -17.68
N GLN A 74 1.25 -3.40 -18.94
CA GLN A 74 2.28 -3.05 -19.93
C GLN A 74 2.30 -1.55 -20.22
N GLU A 75 1.15 -0.89 -20.33
CA GLU A 75 1.08 0.56 -20.50
C GLU A 75 1.71 1.31 -19.32
N VAL A 76 1.42 0.88 -18.09
CA VAL A 76 2.03 1.43 -16.86
C VAL A 76 3.54 1.19 -16.87
N LYS A 77 3.97 -0.04 -17.21
CA LYS A 77 5.38 -0.43 -17.28
C LYS A 77 6.16 0.47 -18.22
N GLN A 78 5.63 0.77 -19.41
CA GLN A 78 6.28 1.64 -20.39
C GLN A 78 6.55 3.07 -19.88
N VAL A 79 5.79 3.55 -18.91
CA VAL A 79 6.06 4.85 -18.26
C VAL A 79 7.20 4.71 -17.24
N PHE A 80 7.17 3.66 -16.43
CA PHE A 80 8.13 3.46 -15.35
C PHE A 80 9.54 3.14 -15.84
N ILE A 81 9.68 2.26 -16.84
CA ILE A 81 10.98 1.82 -17.35
C ILE A 81 11.76 2.90 -18.09
N LYS A 82 11.08 3.98 -18.52
CA LYS A 82 11.76 5.14 -19.11
C LYS A 82 12.53 5.98 -18.10
N PHE A 83 12.28 5.78 -16.80
CA PHE A 83 13.06 6.46 -15.77
C PHE A 83 14.41 5.76 -15.60
N PRO A 84 15.55 6.47 -15.79
CA PRO A 84 16.87 5.84 -15.86
C PRO A 84 17.30 5.05 -14.63
N LEU A 85 16.75 5.39 -13.46
CA LEU A 85 17.06 4.74 -12.19
C LEU A 85 16.12 3.58 -11.85
N CYS A 86 15.16 3.24 -12.73
CA CYS A 86 14.26 2.11 -12.56
C CYS A 86 14.89 0.85 -13.15
N GLN A 87 15.14 -0.15 -12.31
CA GLN A 87 15.83 -1.40 -12.70
C GLN A 87 14.96 -2.61 -12.43
N GLN A 88 15.05 -3.61 -13.31
CA GLN A 88 14.43 -4.89 -13.05
C GLN A 88 15.21 -5.66 -11.99
N VAL A 89 14.50 -6.13 -10.96
CA VAL A 89 15.10 -6.84 -9.81
C VAL A 89 14.59 -8.27 -9.67
N THR A 90 13.52 -8.64 -10.37
CA THR A 90 13.03 -10.02 -10.46
C THR A 90 12.70 -10.33 -11.91
N PHE A 91 13.35 -11.39 -12.43
CA PHE A 91 13.16 -11.92 -13.78
C PHE A 91 12.37 -13.22 -13.69
N ILE A 92 11.19 -13.27 -14.31
CA ILE A 92 10.27 -14.41 -14.19
C ILE A 92 10.37 -15.41 -15.34
N GLU A 93 10.94 -15.02 -16.49
CA GLU A 93 11.02 -15.86 -17.68
C GLU A 93 12.06 -16.95 -17.51
N ASN A 94 11.66 -18.21 -17.82
CA ASN A 94 12.53 -19.41 -17.82
C ASN A 94 13.34 -19.57 -16.51
N ASN A 95 12.73 -19.27 -15.35
CA ASN A 95 13.40 -19.28 -14.06
C ASN A 95 13.07 -20.55 -13.26
N GLU A 96 13.86 -21.62 -13.46
CA GLU A 96 13.73 -22.91 -12.77
C GLU A 96 13.76 -22.77 -11.23
N LYS A 97 14.48 -21.77 -10.70
CA LYS A 97 14.53 -21.50 -9.25
C LYS A 97 13.17 -21.02 -8.73
N ILE A 98 12.43 -20.24 -9.52
CA ILE A 98 11.07 -19.82 -9.16
C ILE A 98 10.14 -21.03 -9.10
N ASP A 99 10.27 -21.96 -10.07
CA ASP A 99 9.44 -23.17 -10.09
C ASP A 99 9.77 -24.11 -8.92
N ALA A 100 11.04 -24.21 -8.55
CA ALA A 100 11.45 -24.93 -7.34
C ALA A 100 10.79 -24.34 -6.08
N TRP A 101 10.76 -23.00 -5.92
CA TRP A 101 10.09 -22.36 -4.81
C TRP A 101 8.56 -22.56 -4.83
N ARG A 102 7.92 -22.55 -6.02
CA ARG A 102 6.49 -22.88 -6.15
C ARG A 102 6.18 -24.30 -5.67
N LYS A 103 7.04 -25.25 -6.05
CA LYS A 103 6.89 -26.64 -5.61
C LYS A 103 7.02 -26.78 -4.09
N ILE A 104 8.07 -26.21 -3.50
CA ILE A 104 8.26 -26.24 -2.03
C ILE A 104 7.07 -25.61 -1.30
N ALA A 105 6.61 -24.44 -1.73
CA ALA A 105 5.44 -23.79 -1.14
C ALA A 105 4.17 -24.66 -1.27
N GLY A 106 3.95 -25.25 -2.45
CA GLY A 106 2.82 -26.13 -2.75
C GLY A 106 2.77 -27.37 -1.85
N GLU A 107 3.92 -27.96 -1.50
CA GLU A 107 4.03 -29.08 -0.56
C GLU A 107 3.51 -28.73 0.86
N HIS A 108 3.45 -27.44 1.18
CA HIS A 108 2.91 -26.92 2.43
C HIS A 108 1.52 -26.26 2.28
N ASN A 109 0.85 -26.43 1.14
CA ASN A 109 -0.43 -25.78 0.79
C ASN A 109 -0.37 -24.25 0.90
N VAL A 110 0.74 -23.65 0.44
CA VAL A 110 0.95 -22.21 0.39
C VAL A 110 1.05 -21.78 -1.06
N GLU A 111 0.27 -20.76 -1.44
CA GLU A 111 0.40 -20.15 -2.75
C GLU A 111 1.64 -19.25 -2.77
N PHE A 112 2.50 -19.46 -3.77
CA PHE A 112 3.67 -18.65 -4.00
C PHE A 112 3.53 -17.84 -5.29
N ILE A 113 3.64 -16.52 -5.16
CA ILE A 113 3.63 -15.60 -6.30
C ILE A 113 4.99 -14.92 -6.41
N ALA A 114 5.62 -15.09 -7.56
CA ALA A 114 6.82 -14.37 -7.97
C ALA A 114 6.44 -13.36 -9.05
N PRO A 115 6.12 -12.10 -8.70
CA PRO A 115 5.82 -11.11 -9.72
C PRO A 115 7.09 -10.67 -10.47
N GLU A 116 6.95 -10.25 -11.71
CA GLU A 116 8.00 -9.44 -12.33
C GLU A 116 8.12 -8.14 -11.54
N GLN A 117 9.35 -7.79 -11.12
CA GLN A 117 9.56 -6.64 -10.25
C GLN A 117 10.61 -5.70 -10.77
N TRP A 118 10.30 -4.43 -10.65
CA TRP A 118 11.20 -3.32 -10.89
C TRP A 118 11.31 -2.47 -9.65
N HIS A 119 12.45 -1.81 -9.47
CA HIS A 119 12.71 -0.98 -8.30
C HIS A 119 13.54 0.24 -8.69
N TYR A 120 13.18 1.42 -8.16
CA TYR A 120 13.97 2.65 -8.34
C TYR A 120 14.59 3.16 -7.02
N GLY A 121 14.37 2.49 -5.90
CA GLY A 121 14.80 2.91 -4.56
C GLY A 121 13.89 3.96 -3.95
N THR A 122 13.64 3.87 -2.65
CA THR A 122 12.85 4.87 -1.93
C THR A 122 13.52 6.24 -1.93
N ASP A 123 14.84 6.27 -1.91
CA ASP A 123 15.70 7.46 -1.99
C ASP A 123 15.58 8.23 -3.32
N ASN A 124 15.25 7.55 -4.42
CA ASN A 124 15.02 8.15 -5.73
C ASN A 124 13.55 8.58 -5.98
N GLY A 125 12.66 8.31 -5.03
CA GLY A 125 11.22 8.59 -5.20
C GLY A 125 10.92 10.04 -5.58
N LYS A 126 11.66 11.02 -5.01
CA LYS A 126 11.50 12.42 -5.38
C LYS A 126 11.84 12.67 -6.84
N LYS A 127 12.99 12.19 -7.32
CA LYS A 127 13.42 12.34 -8.70
C LYS A 127 12.41 11.72 -9.69
N PHE A 128 11.84 10.57 -9.29
CA PHE A 128 10.84 9.90 -10.09
C PHE A 128 9.52 10.68 -10.20
N VAL A 129 9.06 11.25 -9.09
CA VAL A 129 7.85 12.11 -9.07
C VAL A 129 8.05 13.35 -9.92
N ASP A 130 9.22 14.01 -9.81
CA ASP A 130 9.56 15.18 -10.60
C ASP A 130 9.63 14.83 -12.11
N TYR A 131 10.16 13.64 -12.43
CA TYR A 131 10.13 13.10 -13.81
C TYR A 131 8.70 12.95 -14.35
N LEU A 132 7.79 12.34 -13.58
CA LEU A 132 6.39 12.19 -14.01
C LEU A 132 5.70 13.55 -14.17
N ARG A 133 5.92 14.48 -13.24
CA ARG A 133 5.32 15.82 -13.29
C ARG A 133 5.83 16.64 -14.47
N SER A 134 7.11 16.51 -14.82
CA SER A 134 7.69 17.24 -15.96
C SER A 134 7.12 16.81 -17.32
N SER A 135 6.48 15.63 -17.39
CA SER A 135 5.80 15.17 -18.62
C SER A 135 4.40 15.73 -18.81
N LEU A 136 3.85 16.47 -17.82
CA LEU A 136 2.51 17.04 -17.82
C LEU A 136 2.58 18.53 -18.20
N VAL A 137 2.04 18.88 -19.35
CA VAL A 137 2.11 20.25 -19.91
C VAL A 137 0.79 21.02 -19.79
N ASN A 138 -0.34 20.32 -19.76
CA ASN A 138 -1.69 20.91 -19.65
C ASN A 138 -2.31 20.76 -18.26
N THR A 139 -1.49 20.35 -17.27
CA THR A 139 -1.93 20.09 -15.90
C THR A 139 -1.39 21.15 -14.94
N THR A 140 -2.29 21.79 -14.20
CA THR A 140 -1.94 22.74 -13.13
C THR A 140 -1.91 22.06 -11.79
N PHE A 141 -0.81 22.22 -11.04
CA PHE A 141 -0.64 21.64 -9.69
C PHE A 141 -0.94 22.67 -8.61
N PHE A 142 -1.89 22.37 -7.74
CA PHE A 142 -2.22 23.10 -6.51
C PHE A 142 -1.72 22.33 -5.29
N LEU A 143 -0.41 22.37 -5.03
CA LEU A 143 0.24 21.71 -3.91
C LEU A 143 0.15 22.55 -2.64
N GLY A 144 0.08 21.90 -1.46
CA GLY A 144 -0.20 22.56 -0.19
C GLY A 144 -1.64 23.08 -0.11
N THR A 145 -2.53 22.56 -0.95
CA THR A 145 -3.91 23.02 -1.07
C THR A 145 -4.86 21.88 -0.70
N GLU A 146 -5.56 22.06 0.40
CA GLU A 146 -6.52 21.09 0.92
C GLU A 146 -7.91 21.35 0.33
N VAL A 147 -8.50 20.34 -0.28
CA VAL A 147 -9.92 20.36 -0.65
C VAL A 147 -10.76 20.14 0.61
N ILE A 148 -11.65 21.07 0.95
CA ILE A 148 -12.49 21.02 2.15
C ILE A 148 -13.86 20.43 1.84
N SER A 149 -14.45 20.83 0.72
CA SER A 149 -15.74 20.33 0.22
C SER A 149 -15.75 20.19 -1.28
N ILE A 150 -16.65 19.35 -1.74
CA ILE A 150 -17.02 19.17 -3.15
C ILE A 150 -18.51 19.47 -3.22
N GLU A 151 -18.91 20.38 -4.11
CA GLU A 151 -20.30 20.78 -4.29
C GLU A 151 -20.64 20.65 -5.76
N LYS A 152 -21.80 20.09 -6.07
CA LYS A 152 -22.32 20.08 -7.45
C LYS A 152 -23.14 21.35 -7.66
N GLN A 153 -22.79 22.15 -8.65
CA GLN A 153 -23.45 23.37 -9.04
C GLN A 153 -23.82 23.26 -10.52
N ASP A 154 -25.09 22.97 -10.79
CA ASP A 154 -25.60 22.72 -12.14
C ASP A 154 -24.80 21.64 -12.87
N GLU A 155 -24.16 21.97 -13.99
CA GLU A 155 -23.39 21.06 -14.84
C GLU A 155 -21.90 20.95 -14.43
N ARG A 156 -21.50 21.52 -13.31
CA ARG A 156 -20.09 21.56 -12.85
C ARG A 156 -19.94 21.29 -11.35
N PHE A 157 -18.72 20.98 -10.98
CA PHE A 157 -18.33 20.81 -9.57
C PHE A 157 -17.51 22.01 -9.10
N CYS A 158 -17.75 22.41 -7.85
CA CYS A 158 -16.98 23.40 -7.11
C CYS A 158 -16.14 22.71 -6.03
N PHE A 159 -14.82 22.89 -6.08
CA PHE A 159 -13.94 22.58 -4.97
C PHE A 159 -13.75 23.82 -4.11
N VAL A 160 -14.21 23.75 -2.86
CA VAL A 160 -13.81 24.72 -1.82
C VAL A 160 -12.48 24.26 -1.24
N CYS A 161 -11.43 25.03 -1.47
CA CYS A 161 -10.08 24.70 -1.07
C CYS A 161 -9.54 25.63 0.00
N ARG A 162 -8.59 25.16 0.81
CA ARG A 162 -7.86 25.93 1.81
C ARG A 162 -6.34 25.85 1.54
N LYS A 163 -5.71 27.04 1.47
CA LYS A 163 -4.26 27.19 1.45
C LYS A 163 -3.87 28.38 2.31
N ASP A 164 -2.92 28.24 3.21
CA ASP A 164 -2.43 29.30 4.09
C ASP A 164 -3.57 30.10 4.77
N GLN A 165 -4.54 29.38 5.35
CA GLN A 165 -5.75 29.90 6.01
C GLN A 165 -6.75 30.64 5.06
N LYS A 166 -6.42 30.81 3.76
CA LYS A 166 -7.30 31.42 2.78
C LYS A 166 -8.15 30.37 2.08
N ARG A 167 -9.42 30.70 1.89
CA ARG A 167 -10.34 29.88 1.09
C ARG A 167 -10.36 30.36 -0.36
N LYS A 168 -10.44 29.41 -1.28
CA LYS A 168 -10.58 29.69 -2.72
C LYS A 168 -11.40 28.59 -3.38
N GLU A 169 -12.19 28.97 -4.36
CA GLU A 169 -13.04 28.08 -5.13
C GLU A 169 -12.43 27.81 -6.51
N TYR A 170 -12.57 26.55 -6.96
CA TYR A 170 -12.17 26.10 -8.28
C TYR A 170 -13.28 25.28 -8.90
N PHE A 171 -13.52 25.48 -10.17
CA PHE A 171 -14.62 24.86 -10.89
C PHE A 171 -14.12 23.91 -11.96
N GLY A 172 -14.83 22.79 -12.15
CA GLY A 172 -14.52 21.81 -13.18
C GLY A 172 -15.73 21.01 -13.60
N LYS A 173 -15.65 20.43 -14.80
CA LYS A 173 -16.74 19.64 -15.38
C LYS A 173 -16.81 18.25 -14.77
N THR A 174 -15.67 17.66 -14.43
CA THR A 174 -15.57 16.34 -13.83
C THR A 174 -14.60 16.32 -12.65
N VAL A 175 -14.75 15.34 -11.78
CA VAL A 175 -13.92 15.12 -10.58
C VAL A 175 -13.32 13.72 -10.60
N LEU A 176 -12.02 13.60 -10.35
CA LEU A 176 -11.39 12.36 -9.93
C LEU A 176 -10.97 12.45 -8.47
N ALA A 177 -11.47 11.56 -7.62
CA ALA A 177 -11.01 11.42 -6.24
C ALA A 177 -10.02 10.26 -6.12
N SER A 178 -8.76 10.60 -5.85
CA SER A 178 -7.67 9.63 -5.58
C SER A 178 -6.91 10.00 -4.31
N PRO A 179 -7.59 10.04 -3.15
CA PRO A 179 -7.07 10.61 -1.90
C PRO A 179 -5.93 9.80 -1.26
N GLY A 180 -5.67 8.59 -1.76
CA GLY A 180 -4.75 7.64 -1.18
C GLY A 180 -5.19 7.18 0.22
N ARG A 181 -4.45 6.23 0.83
CA ARG A 181 -4.82 5.63 2.13
C ARG A 181 -4.97 6.65 3.25
N SER A 182 -4.10 7.65 3.31
CA SER A 182 -4.15 8.68 4.35
C SER A 182 -5.32 9.66 4.20
N GLY A 183 -5.93 9.74 3.01
CA GLY A 183 -7.09 10.56 2.74
C GLY A 183 -8.42 9.79 2.62
N ALA A 184 -8.39 8.45 2.74
CA ALA A 184 -9.57 7.60 2.56
C ALA A 184 -10.70 7.96 3.54
N TYR A 185 -10.36 8.11 4.82
CA TYR A 185 -11.33 8.47 5.86
C TYR A 185 -11.98 9.84 5.60
N TRP A 186 -11.17 10.84 5.29
CA TRP A 186 -11.65 12.18 4.95
C TRP A 186 -12.56 12.17 3.70
N PHE A 187 -12.18 11.44 2.66
CA PHE A 187 -12.98 11.38 1.44
C PHE A 187 -14.30 10.60 1.66
N ARG A 188 -14.30 9.59 2.51
CA ARG A 188 -15.53 8.89 2.91
C ARG A 188 -16.53 9.84 3.55
N ASP A 189 -16.08 10.77 4.39
CA ASP A 189 -16.97 11.75 5.02
C ASP A 189 -17.51 12.77 4.00
N ILE A 190 -16.69 13.21 3.05
CA ILE A 190 -17.15 14.08 1.96
C ILE A 190 -18.11 13.32 1.04
N SER A 191 -17.78 12.09 0.66
CA SER A 191 -18.60 11.29 -0.26
C SER A 191 -20.02 11.07 0.28
N ARG A 192 -20.17 10.85 1.58
CA ARG A 192 -21.50 10.75 2.23
C ARG A 192 -22.32 12.03 2.07
N LYS A 193 -21.69 13.19 2.19
CA LYS A 193 -22.37 14.49 2.07
C LYS A 193 -22.88 14.77 0.67
N ILE A 194 -22.17 14.28 -0.34
CA ILE A 194 -22.52 14.46 -1.76
C ILE A 194 -23.29 13.25 -2.34
N GLY A 195 -23.62 12.26 -1.50
CA GLY A 195 -24.45 11.11 -1.91
C GLY A 195 -23.72 10.02 -2.69
N VAL A 196 -22.38 9.95 -2.62
CA VAL A 196 -21.61 8.89 -3.27
C VAL A 196 -21.63 7.62 -2.42
N ASN A 197 -22.05 6.50 -3.01
CA ASN A 197 -22.20 5.22 -2.34
C ASN A 197 -20.84 4.60 -2.00
N ASN A 198 -20.67 4.18 -0.76
CA ASN A 198 -19.52 3.44 -0.30
C ASN A 198 -19.89 2.43 0.79
N ASN A 199 -19.06 1.42 0.94
CA ASN A 199 -19.16 0.38 1.96
C ASN A 199 -17.78 0.01 2.51
N PHE A 200 -17.76 -0.80 3.57
CA PHE A 200 -16.53 -1.32 4.14
C PHE A 200 -16.20 -2.69 3.55
N GLY A 201 -14.95 -2.85 3.14
CA GLY A 201 -14.35 -4.12 2.81
C GLY A 201 -13.47 -4.67 3.95
N PRO A 202 -12.72 -5.74 3.71
CA PRO A 202 -11.79 -6.30 4.66
C PRO A 202 -10.60 -5.36 4.92
N ILE A 203 -9.98 -5.51 6.11
CA ILE A 203 -8.76 -4.81 6.49
C ILE A 203 -7.63 -5.81 6.75
N ASP A 204 -6.40 -5.45 6.44
CA ASP A 204 -5.24 -6.27 6.79
C ASP A 204 -4.60 -5.78 8.09
N VAL A 205 -4.47 -6.67 9.07
CA VAL A 205 -3.86 -6.42 10.37
C VAL A 205 -2.79 -7.46 10.66
N GLY A 206 -1.61 -7.04 11.10
CA GLY A 206 -0.54 -7.97 11.42
C GLY A 206 0.71 -7.32 11.98
N ILE A 207 1.83 -7.89 11.61
CA ILE A 207 3.16 -7.58 12.12
C ILE A 207 4.16 -7.38 11.00
N ARG A 208 5.27 -6.69 11.30
CA ARG A 208 6.48 -6.72 10.49
C ARG A 208 7.50 -7.62 11.13
N VAL A 209 8.01 -8.54 10.33
CA VAL A 209 9.09 -9.46 10.69
C VAL A 209 10.39 -8.86 10.19
N GLU A 210 11.41 -8.79 11.05
CA GLU A 210 12.76 -8.41 10.70
C GLU A 210 13.73 -9.50 11.14
N LEU A 211 14.57 -9.96 10.23
CA LEU A 211 15.51 -11.05 10.47
C LEU A 211 16.85 -10.78 9.77
N ASN A 212 17.89 -11.51 10.15
CA ASN A 212 19.15 -11.45 9.44
C ASN A 212 18.94 -11.89 7.99
N ARG A 213 19.43 -11.08 7.03
CA ARG A 213 19.22 -11.33 5.60
C ARG A 213 19.68 -12.71 5.14
N LYS A 214 20.75 -13.24 5.72
CA LYS A 214 21.29 -14.56 5.36
C LYS A 214 20.24 -15.69 5.46
N SER A 215 19.29 -15.55 6.40
CA SER A 215 18.18 -16.52 6.53
C SER A 215 17.12 -16.38 5.43
N TYR A 216 17.14 -15.30 4.66
CA TYR A 216 16.11 -15.02 3.65
C TYR A 216 16.68 -14.77 2.25
N ASP A 217 18.02 -14.61 2.11
CA ASP A 217 18.69 -14.34 0.83
C ASP A 217 18.47 -15.47 -0.17
N SER A 218 18.33 -16.74 0.28
CA SER A 218 18.06 -17.88 -0.61
C SER A 218 16.85 -17.68 -1.52
N ILE A 219 15.84 -16.96 -1.05
CA ILE A 219 14.66 -16.63 -1.86
C ILE A 219 14.71 -15.22 -2.43
N THR A 220 15.22 -14.22 -1.69
CA THR A 220 15.22 -12.83 -2.17
C THR A 220 16.25 -12.56 -3.25
N ASP A 221 17.27 -13.39 -3.40
CA ASP A 221 18.19 -13.36 -4.54
C ASP A 221 17.56 -13.90 -5.85
N VAL A 222 16.42 -14.62 -5.73
CA VAL A 222 15.63 -15.11 -6.86
C VAL A 222 14.42 -14.24 -7.13
N VAL A 223 13.67 -13.88 -6.08
CA VAL A 223 12.48 -13.04 -6.13
C VAL A 223 12.62 -11.95 -5.09
N TYR A 224 12.82 -10.73 -5.51
CA TYR A 224 13.10 -9.59 -4.63
C TYR A 224 12.02 -9.37 -3.55
N ASP A 225 10.75 -9.49 -3.90
CA ASP A 225 9.62 -9.34 -2.97
C ASP A 225 8.63 -10.51 -3.15
N PRO A 226 8.99 -11.73 -2.67
CA PRO A 226 8.18 -12.92 -2.79
C PRO A 226 6.85 -12.77 -2.04
N LYS A 227 5.77 -13.30 -2.61
CA LYS A 227 4.46 -13.31 -1.97
C LYS A 227 4.08 -14.74 -1.59
N PHE A 228 3.86 -14.97 -0.32
CA PHE A 228 3.30 -16.21 0.21
C PHE A 228 1.89 -15.94 0.72
N ILE A 229 0.92 -16.74 0.30
CA ILE A 229 -0.46 -16.65 0.73
C ILE A 229 -0.83 -17.95 1.44
N PHE A 230 -1.26 -17.81 2.69
CA PHE A 230 -1.64 -18.89 3.58
C PHE A 230 -3.16 -18.85 3.81
N HIS A 231 -3.77 -20.02 3.92
CA HIS A 231 -5.09 -20.20 4.50
C HIS A 231 -4.93 -21.03 5.78
N THR A 232 -5.17 -20.39 6.93
CA THR A 232 -4.88 -21.03 8.23
C THR A 232 -5.82 -22.19 8.48
N LYS A 233 -5.28 -23.29 9.00
CA LYS A 233 -6.07 -24.52 9.25
C LYS A 233 -7.09 -24.31 10.36
N ARG A 234 -6.71 -23.53 11.40
CA ARG A 234 -7.56 -23.33 12.58
C ARG A 234 -8.77 -22.45 12.28
N HIS A 235 -8.60 -21.37 11.54
CA HIS A 235 -9.63 -20.35 11.35
C HIS A 235 -10.07 -20.17 9.90
N GLY A 236 -9.37 -20.77 8.92
CA GLY A 236 -9.62 -20.56 7.50
C GLY A 236 -9.25 -19.16 6.99
N ASP A 237 -8.63 -18.34 7.82
CA ASP A 237 -8.33 -16.95 7.48
C ASP A 237 -7.16 -16.86 6.51
N ARG A 238 -7.22 -15.85 5.66
CA ARG A 238 -6.16 -15.52 4.72
C ARG A 238 -5.08 -14.71 5.42
N VAL A 239 -3.84 -15.21 5.38
CA VAL A 239 -2.63 -14.51 5.81
C VAL A 239 -1.69 -14.41 4.63
N ARG A 240 -0.95 -13.32 4.51
CA ARG A 240 0.02 -13.17 3.43
C ARG A 240 1.26 -12.41 3.84
N THR A 241 2.38 -12.69 3.17
CA THR A 241 3.54 -11.78 3.21
C THR A 241 3.27 -10.57 2.34
N PHE A 242 3.82 -9.44 2.75
CA PHE A 242 3.65 -8.18 2.05
C PHE A 242 4.91 -7.31 2.17
N CYS A 243 5.29 -6.62 1.09
CA CYS A 243 6.35 -5.63 1.10
C CYS A 243 7.65 -6.14 1.73
N THR A 244 8.23 -7.20 1.15
CA THR A 244 9.56 -7.68 1.51
C THR A 244 10.63 -6.69 1.07
N ASN A 245 11.60 -6.43 1.94
CA ASN A 245 12.67 -5.46 1.74
C ASN A 245 14.02 -6.12 2.04
N PRO A 246 14.69 -6.73 1.05
CA PRO A 246 16.02 -7.30 1.20
C PRO A 246 17.06 -6.21 1.48
N GLY A 247 17.87 -6.38 2.53
CA GLY A 247 18.80 -5.33 2.98
C GLY A 247 18.10 -4.04 3.40
N GLY A 248 16.81 -4.11 3.73
CA GLY A 248 15.97 -2.97 4.09
C GLY A 248 15.97 -2.67 5.59
N ARG A 249 15.17 -1.71 5.97
CA ARG A 249 14.99 -1.28 7.37
C ARG A 249 13.52 -1.17 7.72
N VAL A 250 13.23 -1.33 9.00
CA VAL A 250 11.92 -1.03 9.57
C VAL A 250 11.78 0.49 9.74
N ARG A 251 10.63 1.02 9.38
CA ARG A 251 10.28 2.45 9.53
C ARG A 251 8.88 2.61 10.08
N ILE A 252 8.54 3.84 10.46
CA ILE A 252 7.17 4.18 10.88
C ILE A 252 6.42 4.92 9.77
N GLU A 253 5.11 4.75 9.79
CA GLU A 253 4.13 5.53 9.07
C GLU A 253 3.30 6.32 10.10
N ASN A 254 3.34 7.65 10.01
CA ASN A 254 2.67 8.52 10.97
C ASN A 254 1.23 8.79 10.53
N TYR A 255 0.31 8.60 11.45
CA TYR A 255 -1.09 9.03 11.40
C TYR A 255 -1.33 10.06 12.50
N ASP A 256 -2.43 10.81 12.42
CA ASP A 256 -2.70 11.94 13.33
C ASP A 256 -2.71 11.53 14.83
N SER A 257 -3.19 10.33 15.15
CA SER A 257 -3.38 9.85 16.52
C SER A 257 -2.59 8.59 16.89
N PHE A 258 -1.84 8.00 15.97
CA PHE A 258 -1.05 6.77 16.20
C PHE A 258 0.07 6.62 15.18
N LYS A 259 0.89 5.60 15.40
CA LYS A 259 1.99 5.23 14.49
C LYS A 259 1.88 3.77 14.11
N LEU A 260 2.09 3.47 12.84
CA LEU A 260 2.15 2.11 12.33
C LEU A 260 3.57 1.76 11.92
N ILE A 261 3.85 0.46 11.91
CA ILE A 261 5.07 -0.08 11.33
C ILE A 261 4.93 -0.22 9.82
N ASN A 262 6.03 0.02 9.14
CA ASN A 262 6.24 -0.23 7.72
C ASN A 262 7.71 -0.60 7.49
N GLY A 263 8.11 -0.86 6.24
CA GLY A 263 9.50 -1.08 5.86
C GLY A 263 9.83 -0.37 4.56
N ASP A 264 11.10 -0.12 4.35
CA ASP A 264 11.63 0.35 3.07
C ASP A 264 12.99 -0.27 2.75
N ALA A 265 13.39 -0.19 1.48
CA ALA A 265 14.72 -0.53 1.02
C ALA A 265 15.28 0.66 0.24
N LEU A 266 16.43 1.17 0.66
CA LEU A 266 17.16 2.18 -0.07
C LEU A 266 17.94 1.51 -1.22
N PHE A 267 18.18 2.25 -2.29
CA PHE A 267 18.93 1.74 -3.44
C PHE A 267 20.39 1.47 -3.07
N ASP A 268 21.07 2.48 -2.49
CA ASP A 268 22.51 2.46 -2.26
C ASP A 268 22.92 2.05 -0.83
N ARG A 269 21.99 1.98 0.12
CA ARG A 269 22.30 1.71 1.53
C ARG A 269 21.57 0.46 2.00
N LYS A 270 22.26 -0.67 1.97
CA LYS A 270 21.73 -1.94 2.47
C LYS A 270 22.09 -2.18 3.92
N THR A 271 21.16 -2.77 4.67
CA THR A 271 21.39 -3.29 6.02
C THR A 271 21.71 -4.78 5.98
N GLU A 272 22.13 -5.35 7.11
CA GLU A 272 22.33 -6.80 7.29
C GLU A 272 21.02 -7.54 7.52
N ASN A 273 19.87 -6.86 7.41
CA ASN A 273 18.56 -7.44 7.67
C ASN A 273 17.69 -7.45 6.41
N THR A 274 16.77 -8.42 6.38
CA THR A 274 15.59 -8.39 5.53
C THR A 274 14.36 -8.21 6.41
N ASN A 275 13.37 -7.46 5.95
CA ASN A 275 12.10 -7.36 6.65
C ASN A 275 10.92 -7.53 5.69
N PHE A 276 9.82 -8.07 6.20
CA PHE A 276 8.56 -8.21 5.49
C PHE A 276 7.37 -8.08 6.45
N ALA A 277 6.23 -7.62 5.95
CA ALA A 277 4.98 -7.70 6.70
C ALA A 277 4.38 -9.09 6.60
N LEU A 278 3.81 -9.59 7.69
CA LEU A 278 2.91 -10.75 7.71
C LEU A 278 1.56 -10.25 8.21
N ILE A 279 0.56 -10.27 7.37
CA ILE A 279 -0.73 -9.61 7.59
C ILE A 279 -1.89 -10.57 7.40
N ASN A 280 -2.82 -10.52 8.34
CA ASN A 280 -4.07 -11.29 8.34
C ASN A 280 -5.19 -10.42 7.76
N THR A 281 -5.92 -10.93 6.79
CA THR A 281 -7.11 -10.27 6.25
C THR A 281 -8.28 -10.52 7.21
N VAL A 282 -8.92 -9.42 7.66
CA VAL A 282 -10.02 -9.44 8.61
C VAL A 282 -11.26 -8.86 7.95
N SER A 283 -12.34 -9.64 7.91
CA SER A 283 -13.67 -9.19 7.54
C SER A 283 -14.54 -9.16 8.79
N LEU A 284 -15.37 -8.13 8.91
CA LEU A 284 -16.31 -7.99 10.01
C LEU A 284 -17.74 -8.22 9.53
N THR A 285 -18.60 -8.65 10.44
CA THR A 285 -20.02 -8.87 10.22
C THR A 285 -20.85 -7.88 11.01
N GLN A 286 -22.09 -7.64 10.53
CA GLN A 286 -23.00 -6.77 11.26
C GLN A 286 -23.23 -7.26 12.71
N PRO A 287 -23.50 -6.34 13.66
CA PRO A 287 -23.82 -4.93 13.44
C PRO A 287 -22.62 -4.00 13.24
N PHE A 288 -21.40 -4.43 13.57
CA PHE A 288 -20.20 -3.61 13.43
C PHE A 288 -19.41 -4.02 12.18
N SER A 289 -19.53 -3.23 11.14
CA SER A 289 -18.86 -3.46 9.84
C SER A 289 -17.74 -2.47 9.53
N ASP A 290 -17.52 -1.46 10.36
CA ASP A 290 -16.46 -0.45 10.16
C ASP A 290 -15.08 -1.03 10.45
N THR A 291 -14.48 -1.65 9.44
CA THR A 291 -13.12 -2.22 9.51
C THR A 291 -12.05 -1.15 9.70
N THR A 292 -12.28 0.10 9.24
CA THR A 292 -11.40 1.23 9.50
C THR A 292 -11.31 1.50 11.01
N GLU A 293 -12.44 1.60 11.69
CA GLU A 293 -12.43 1.89 13.15
C GLU A 293 -11.86 0.71 13.93
N PHE A 294 -12.15 -0.54 13.53
CA PHE A 294 -11.50 -1.72 14.10
C PHE A 294 -9.97 -1.64 14.03
N GLY A 295 -9.41 -1.31 12.86
CA GLY A 295 -7.97 -1.11 12.70
C GLY A 295 -7.42 0.05 13.53
N ARG A 296 -8.17 1.16 13.63
CA ARG A 296 -7.80 2.32 14.46
C ARG A 296 -7.80 2.00 15.96
N MET A 297 -8.73 1.20 16.43
CA MET A 297 -8.76 0.74 17.82
C MET A 297 -7.50 -0.05 18.15
N ILE A 298 -7.12 -1.02 17.30
CA ILE A 298 -5.88 -1.79 17.47
C ILE A 298 -4.65 -0.87 17.44
N ALA A 299 -4.59 0.06 16.49
CA ALA A 299 -3.47 0.99 16.36
C ALA A 299 -3.31 1.90 17.60
N ARG A 300 -4.41 2.41 18.14
CA ARG A 300 -4.42 3.23 19.38
C ARG A 300 -4.00 2.41 20.59
N GLN A 301 -4.43 1.15 20.70
CA GLN A 301 -4.03 0.25 21.76
C GLN A 301 -2.51 0.03 21.76
N PHE A 302 -1.90 -0.24 20.60
CA PHE A 302 -0.45 -0.36 20.49
C PHE A 302 0.28 0.95 20.80
N PHE A 303 -0.27 2.09 20.37
CA PHE A 303 0.30 3.40 20.66
C PHE A 303 0.35 3.68 22.17
N LEU A 304 -0.70 3.31 22.88
CA LEU A 304 -0.77 3.39 24.34
C LEU A 304 0.23 2.43 25.01
N LEU A 305 0.18 1.14 24.67
CA LEU A 305 1.04 0.11 25.24
C LEU A 305 2.54 0.37 25.00
N GLY A 306 2.89 0.94 23.84
CA GLY A 306 4.25 1.27 23.47
C GLY A 306 4.75 2.64 23.96
N GLY A 307 3.93 3.41 24.70
CA GLY A 307 4.27 4.75 25.16
C GLY A 307 4.52 5.71 24.00
N GLY A 308 3.63 5.73 23.02
CA GLY A 308 3.74 6.56 21.81
C GLY A 308 4.61 5.98 20.69
N ARG A 309 5.03 4.72 20.81
CA ARG A 309 5.84 3.99 19.83
C ARG A 309 5.24 2.62 19.53
N PRO A 310 5.51 2.03 18.36
CA PRO A 310 5.23 0.63 18.11
C PRO A 310 5.97 -0.29 19.10
N ILE A 311 5.46 -1.50 19.27
CA ILE A 311 6.08 -2.53 20.10
C ILE A 311 6.97 -3.43 19.23
N VAL A 312 8.07 -3.91 19.83
CA VAL A 312 8.93 -4.95 19.28
C VAL A 312 9.07 -6.09 20.27
N GLN A 313 8.98 -7.35 19.77
CA GLN A 313 9.16 -8.56 20.54
C GLN A 313 10.09 -9.51 19.79
N ARG A 314 11.01 -10.17 20.48
CA ARG A 314 11.82 -11.24 19.90
C ARG A 314 10.94 -12.48 19.71
N ILE A 315 11.11 -13.16 18.59
CA ILE A 315 10.32 -14.37 18.32
C ILE A 315 10.61 -15.49 19.33
N GLY A 316 11.83 -15.55 19.89
CA GLY A 316 12.16 -16.46 20.97
C GLY A 316 11.31 -16.22 22.22
N ASP A 317 11.17 -14.96 22.64
CA ASP A 317 10.33 -14.57 23.77
C ASP A 317 8.83 -14.81 23.46
N PHE A 318 8.39 -14.44 22.24
CA PHE A 318 7.02 -14.65 21.78
C PHE A 318 6.63 -16.15 21.85
N ARG A 319 7.50 -17.05 21.37
CA ARG A 319 7.27 -18.49 21.38
C ARG A 319 7.11 -19.06 22.80
N GLU A 320 7.79 -18.47 23.76
CA GLU A 320 7.73 -18.86 25.17
C GLU A 320 6.62 -18.15 25.95
N GLY A 321 5.78 -17.34 25.29
CA GLY A 321 4.76 -16.52 25.94
C GLY A 321 5.33 -15.43 26.86
N LYS A 322 6.58 -14.99 26.59
CA LYS A 322 7.28 -14.01 27.41
C LYS A 322 7.32 -12.66 26.73
N ARG A 323 7.17 -11.62 27.52
CA ARG A 323 7.39 -10.25 27.10
C ARG A 323 8.89 -10.00 26.84
N SER A 324 9.23 -9.36 25.72
CA SER A 324 10.58 -8.82 25.53
C SER A 324 10.83 -7.57 26.38
N SER A 325 12.06 -7.41 26.86
CA SER A 325 12.51 -6.28 27.66
C SER A 325 13.81 -5.71 27.10
N LYS A 326 14.28 -4.56 27.61
CA LYS A 326 15.58 -4.00 27.25
C LYS A 326 16.74 -4.98 27.54
N SER A 327 16.64 -5.75 28.61
CA SER A 327 17.66 -6.76 28.97
C SER A 327 17.71 -7.90 27.99
N THR A 328 16.56 -8.38 27.46
CA THR A 328 16.51 -9.43 26.43
C THR A 328 17.14 -9.00 25.13
N PHE A 329 17.04 -7.72 24.76
CA PHE A 329 17.73 -7.16 23.58
C PHE A 329 19.25 -7.03 23.78
N ASN A 330 19.71 -6.89 25.00
CA ASN A 330 21.12 -6.74 25.35
C ASN A 330 21.81 -8.07 25.70
N SER A 331 21.07 -9.19 25.83
CA SER A 331 21.65 -10.47 26.17
C SER A 331 22.63 -10.96 25.09
N LYS A 332 23.77 -11.53 25.57
CA LYS A 332 24.87 -12.05 24.74
C LYS A 332 24.46 -13.40 24.07
N THR A 333 23.57 -13.37 23.11
CA THR A 333 23.43 -14.48 22.15
C THR A 333 24.50 -14.34 21.07
N SER A 334 24.96 -15.44 20.48
CA SER A 334 26.10 -15.50 19.55
C SER A 334 26.12 -14.33 18.56
N HIS A 335 27.27 -13.70 18.39
CA HIS A 335 27.40 -12.47 17.58
C HIS A 335 27.16 -12.67 16.09
N PHE A 336 27.20 -13.91 15.59
CA PHE A 336 27.20 -14.20 14.15
C PHE A 336 25.81 -14.23 13.47
N ASP A 337 24.73 -14.54 14.21
CA ASP A 337 23.38 -14.71 13.63
C ASP A 337 22.34 -13.76 14.24
N ARG A 338 22.79 -12.73 14.94
CA ARG A 338 21.88 -11.83 15.65
C ARG A 338 21.26 -10.79 14.72
N CYS A 339 19.94 -10.82 14.57
CA CYS A 339 19.21 -9.70 14.00
C CYS A 339 19.31 -8.48 14.92
N ARG A 340 19.80 -7.36 14.38
CA ARG A 340 19.88 -6.07 15.08
C ARG A 340 18.73 -5.20 14.60
N ALA A 341 17.91 -4.71 15.54
CA ALA A 341 16.78 -3.84 15.23
C ALA A 341 17.22 -2.62 14.41
N THR A 342 16.63 -2.41 13.25
CA THR A 342 16.88 -1.21 12.44
C THR A 342 15.98 -0.04 12.85
N TYR A 343 14.96 -0.28 13.68
CA TYR A 343 14.08 0.72 14.26
C TYR A 343 14.00 0.59 15.79
N ASN A 344 14.09 1.72 16.50
CA ASN A 344 14.00 1.77 17.97
C ASN A 344 12.52 1.80 18.42
N ALA A 345 11.89 0.62 18.45
CA ALA A 345 10.56 0.40 19.02
C ALA A 345 10.63 0.09 20.52
N THR A 346 9.48 0.09 21.19
CA THR A 346 9.39 -0.26 22.62
C THR A 346 9.39 -1.79 22.77
N PRO A 347 10.35 -2.39 23.50
CA PRO A 347 10.29 -3.81 23.84
C PRO A 347 9.02 -4.15 24.63
N GLY A 348 8.31 -5.18 24.20
CA GLY A 348 7.03 -5.51 24.82
C GLY A 348 6.49 -6.88 24.44
N ASP A 349 5.18 -7.02 24.56
CA ASP A 349 4.42 -8.20 24.19
C ASP A 349 3.33 -7.80 23.17
N ILE A 350 3.45 -8.30 21.95
CA ILE A 350 2.50 -7.98 20.87
C ILE A 350 1.13 -8.65 21.08
N THR A 351 1.05 -9.69 21.91
CA THR A 351 -0.22 -10.39 22.16
C THR A 351 -1.19 -9.57 23.00
N LEU A 352 -0.69 -8.57 23.73
CA LEU A 352 -1.53 -7.63 24.48
C LEU A 352 -2.32 -6.66 23.57
N GLY A 353 -1.85 -6.48 22.34
CA GLY A 353 -2.46 -5.51 21.41
C GLY A 353 -3.18 -6.13 20.22
N LEU A 354 -2.89 -7.39 19.88
CA LEU A 354 -3.55 -8.11 18.80
C LEU A 354 -4.65 -9.02 19.33
N PRO A 355 -5.83 -9.10 18.66
CA PRO A 355 -6.81 -10.13 18.94
C PRO A 355 -6.22 -11.54 18.84
N ALA A 356 -6.61 -12.44 19.75
CA ALA A 356 -6.06 -13.81 19.82
C ALA A 356 -6.13 -14.58 18.50
N ARG A 357 -7.24 -14.44 17.76
CA ARG A 357 -7.41 -15.04 16.42
C ARG A 357 -6.32 -14.60 15.45
N ILE A 358 -5.96 -13.33 15.45
CA ILE A 358 -4.90 -12.79 14.59
C ILE A 358 -3.54 -13.33 15.03
N VAL A 359 -3.27 -13.39 16.35
CA VAL A 359 -2.03 -13.96 16.91
C VAL A 359 -1.87 -15.42 16.48
N ASP A 360 -2.93 -16.23 16.62
CA ASP A 360 -2.94 -17.64 16.22
C ASP A 360 -2.63 -17.81 14.72
N ASN A 361 -3.27 -17.02 13.87
CA ASN A 361 -3.09 -17.06 12.42
C ASN A 361 -1.68 -16.66 11.99
N LEU A 362 -1.14 -15.60 12.59
CA LEU A 362 0.23 -15.16 12.31
C LEU A 362 1.25 -16.20 12.77
N TRP A 363 1.05 -16.80 13.95
CA TRP A 363 1.95 -17.82 14.47
C TRP A 363 1.93 -19.11 13.63
N GLU A 364 0.74 -19.57 13.21
CA GLU A 364 0.60 -20.70 12.30
C GLU A 364 1.33 -20.45 10.97
N SER A 365 1.15 -19.26 10.41
CA SER A 365 1.77 -18.85 9.15
C SER A 365 3.29 -18.73 9.27
N LEU A 366 3.83 -18.20 10.38
CA LEU A 366 5.27 -18.14 10.63
C LEU A 366 5.88 -19.55 10.70
N LYS A 367 5.22 -20.49 11.39
CA LYS A 367 5.67 -21.89 11.46
C LYS A 367 5.68 -22.57 10.10
N THR A 368 4.68 -22.26 9.27
CA THR A 368 4.59 -22.81 7.92
C THR A 368 5.66 -22.18 7.01
N LEU A 369 5.85 -20.88 7.11
CA LEU A 369 6.87 -20.17 6.33
C LEU A 369 8.29 -20.62 6.69
N ASP A 370 8.58 -20.93 7.97
CA ASP A 370 9.88 -21.45 8.40
C ASP A 370 10.21 -22.83 7.79
N LYS A 371 9.17 -23.64 7.47
CA LYS A 371 9.36 -24.91 6.74
C LYS A 371 9.72 -24.70 5.27
N ILE A 372 9.23 -23.62 4.68
CA ILE A 372 9.50 -23.25 3.29
C ILE A 372 10.85 -22.53 3.18
N VAL A 373 11.10 -21.57 4.07
CA VAL A 373 12.32 -20.75 4.13
C VAL A 373 12.90 -20.89 5.55
N PRO A 374 13.80 -21.88 5.79
CA PRO A 374 14.34 -22.15 7.13
C PRO A 374 15.09 -20.96 7.72
N GLY A 375 14.90 -20.73 9.02
CA GLY A 375 15.59 -19.70 9.80
C GLY A 375 14.74 -18.49 10.16
N ILE A 376 13.47 -18.43 9.73
CA ILE A 376 12.53 -17.36 10.10
C ILE A 376 12.24 -17.40 11.61
N LEU A 377 12.10 -18.59 12.18
CA LEU A 377 11.87 -18.80 13.62
C LEU A 377 13.15 -18.72 14.48
N HIS A 378 14.26 -18.21 13.94
CA HIS A 378 15.48 -18.01 14.73
C HIS A 378 15.18 -17.11 15.95
N PRO A 379 15.63 -17.44 17.18
CA PRO A 379 15.25 -16.69 18.39
C PRO A 379 15.54 -15.18 18.35
N SER A 380 16.45 -14.72 17.48
CA SER A 380 16.78 -13.30 17.32
C SER A 380 15.88 -12.56 16.34
N THR A 381 15.04 -13.23 15.58
CA THR A 381 14.06 -12.60 14.68
C THR A 381 13.15 -11.66 15.47
N LEU A 382 12.85 -10.51 14.93
CA LEU A 382 12.10 -9.44 15.57
C LEU A 382 10.70 -9.32 14.94
N LEU A 383 9.71 -9.22 15.80
CA LEU A 383 8.31 -8.97 15.43
C LEU A 383 7.92 -7.58 15.90
N TYR A 384 7.54 -6.71 14.95
CA TYR A 384 7.06 -5.36 15.25
C TYR A 384 5.56 -5.28 15.02
N ALA A 385 4.85 -4.59 15.89
CA ALA A 385 3.41 -4.37 15.77
C ALA A 385 3.03 -2.94 16.17
N PRO A 386 1.93 -2.39 15.60
CA PRO A 386 1.06 -3.00 14.61
C PRO A 386 1.47 -2.63 13.17
N GLU A 387 1.29 -3.53 12.24
CA GLU A 387 1.25 -3.19 10.81
C GLU A 387 -0.20 -3.34 10.32
N ILE A 388 -0.81 -2.26 9.85
CA ILE A 388 -2.20 -2.22 9.40
C ILE A 388 -2.24 -1.54 8.04
N LYS A 389 -3.03 -2.10 7.12
CA LYS A 389 -3.22 -1.52 5.78
C LYS A 389 -4.67 -1.09 5.60
N PHE A 390 -4.89 0.22 5.66
CA PHE A 390 -6.20 0.86 5.45
C PHE A 390 -6.49 1.01 3.95
N PHE A 391 -7.19 0.03 3.39
CA PHE A 391 -7.75 0.04 2.02
C PHE A 391 -9.18 -0.53 1.99
N ASP A 392 -9.83 -0.41 3.10
CA ASP A 392 -11.10 -1.03 3.46
C ASP A 392 -12.34 -0.23 3.02
N THR A 393 -12.19 0.99 2.52
CA THR A 393 -13.30 1.77 1.98
C THR A 393 -13.45 1.48 0.49
N HIS A 394 -14.59 0.92 0.10
CA HIS A 394 -14.92 0.57 -1.28
C HIS A 394 -16.03 1.46 -1.81
N PHE A 395 -15.81 2.12 -2.93
CA PHE A 395 -16.80 2.93 -3.63
C PHE A 395 -17.45 2.12 -4.76
N SER A 396 -18.78 2.09 -4.81
CA SER A 396 -19.52 1.47 -5.91
C SER A 396 -19.31 2.30 -7.18
N THR A 397 -18.90 1.64 -8.27
CA THR A 397 -18.63 2.29 -9.56
C THR A 397 -19.05 1.42 -10.72
N ASP A 398 -19.18 2.04 -11.89
CA ASP A 398 -19.22 1.33 -13.15
C ASP A 398 -17.80 0.85 -13.57
N ARG A 399 -17.71 0.19 -14.75
CA ARG A 399 -16.43 -0.27 -15.33
C ARG A 399 -15.43 0.82 -15.66
N HIS A 400 -15.85 2.07 -15.71
CA HIS A 400 -15.02 3.26 -15.97
C HIS A 400 -14.60 3.98 -14.69
N LEU A 401 -14.93 3.40 -13.54
CA LEU A 401 -14.72 3.94 -12.19
C LEU A 401 -15.51 5.23 -11.93
N GLU A 402 -16.60 5.46 -12.65
CA GLU A 402 -17.56 6.50 -12.33
C GLU A 402 -18.51 6.02 -11.22
N THR A 403 -18.77 6.87 -10.26
CA THR A 403 -19.67 6.58 -9.12
C THR A 403 -21.14 6.70 -9.53
N ASN A 404 -22.05 6.52 -8.58
CA ASN A 404 -23.46 6.79 -8.77
C ASN A 404 -23.80 8.28 -8.99
N ILE A 405 -22.83 9.17 -8.89
CA ILE A 405 -22.97 10.60 -9.20
C ILE A 405 -22.23 10.89 -10.50
N ASP A 406 -22.97 11.24 -11.54
CA ASP A 406 -22.43 11.58 -12.86
C ASP A 406 -21.34 12.66 -12.75
N GLY A 407 -20.19 12.39 -13.37
CA GLY A 407 -19.02 13.26 -13.38
C GLY A 407 -18.07 13.07 -12.19
N ILE A 408 -18.38 12.19 -11.21
CA ILE A 408 -17.48 11.85 -10.11
C ILE A 408 -16.89 10.46 -10.31
N PHE A 409 -15.58 10.42 -10.48
CA PHE A 409 -14.76 9.21 -10.63
C PHE A 409 -13.90 8.98 -9.39
N VAL A 410 -13.55 7.72 -9.13
CA VAL A 410 -12.66 7.35 -8.00
C VAL A 410 -11.57 6.43 -8.49
N ALA A 411 -10.35 6.55 -7.91
CA ALA A 411 -9.23 5.67 -8.25
C ALA A 411 -8.24 5.52 -7.08
N GLY A 412 -7.46 4.45 -7.10
CA GLY A 412 -6.37 4.21 -6.16
C GLY A 412 -6.78 3.55 -4.85
N ASP A 413 -5.78 3.33 -3.98
CA ASP A 413 -5.91 2.57 -2.73
C ASP A 413 -6.94 3.16 -1.76
N GLY A 414 -7.04 4.48 -1.68
CA GLY A 414 -7.93 5.16 -0.74
C GLY A 414 -9.42 5.07 -1.09
N THR A 415 -9.74 4.47 -2.24
CA THR A 415 -11.11 4.29 -2.72
C THR A 415 -11.45 2.80 -2.94
N GLY A 416 -10.55 1.90 -2.53
CA GLY A 416 -10.73 0.45 -2.66
C GLY A 416 -10.46 -0.09 -4.06
N LYS A 417 -10.06 0.76 -5.02
CA LYS A 417 -9.89 0.37 -6.43
C LYS A 417 -8.52 -0.24 -6.76
N SER A 418 -7.59 -0.25 -5.81
CA SER A 418 -6.27 -0.82 -6.01
C SER A 418 -5.52 -1.05 -4.71
N ARG A 419 -4.36 -1.72 -4.81
CA ARG A 419 -3.37 -1.86 -3.75
C ARG A 419 -1.97 -1.72 -4.34
N GLY A 420 -1.25 -0.64 -3.96
CA GLY A 420 0.11 -0.38 -4.42
C GLY A 420 0.21 0.46 -5.68
N ILE A 421 1.45 0.73 -6.10
CA ILE A 421 1.76 1.76 -7.11
C ILE A 421 1.18 1.39 -8.49
N VAL A 422 1.43 0.16 -8.96
CA VAL A 422 1.00 -0.28 -10.30
C VAL A 422 -0.53 -0.37 -10.38
N GLY A 423 -1.18 -0.98 -9.38
CA GLY A 423 -2.65 -1.05 -9.33
C GLY A 423 -3.29 0.34 -9.29
N ALA A 424 -2.72 1.28 -8.51
CA ALA A 424 -3.21 2.64 -8.47
C ALA A 424 -3.06 3.37 -9.82
N ALA A 425 -1.94 3.17 -10.52
CA ALA A 425 -1.73 3.71 -11.86
C ALA A 425 -2.76 3.14 -12.86
N ILE A 426 -3.00 1.84 -12.82
CA ILE A 426 -4.01 1.16 -13.66
C ILE A 426 -5.40 1.75 -13.43
N SER A 427 -5.84 1.87 -12.17
CA SER A 427 -7.14 2.48 -11.86
C SER A 427 -7.23 3.92 -12.35
N GLY A 428 -6.12 4.68 -12.31
CA GLY A 428 -6.03 6.02 -12.89
C GLY A 428 -6.21 6.04 -14.40
N ILE A 429 -5.64 5.07 -15.13
CA ILE A 429 -5.81 4.94 -16.59
C ILE A 429 -7.27 4.62 -16.94
N ILE A 430 -7.88 3.68 -16.21
CA ILE A 430 -9.29 3.32 -16.44
C ILE A 430 -10.19 4.54 -16.25
N ALA A 431 -10.03 5.29 -15.16
CA ALA A 431 -10.78 6.51 -14.90
C ALA A 431 -10.55 7.56 -15.99
N ALA A 432 -9.30 7.77 -16.43
CA ALA A 432 -8.99 8.73 -17.49
C ALA A 432 -9.71 8.40 -18.81
N ARG A 433 -9.72 7.12 -19.20
CA ARG A 433 -10.44 6.64 -20.38
C ARG A 433 -11.95 6.88 -20.26
N GLY A 434 -12.52 6.62 -19.09
CA GLY A 434 -13.93 6.87 -18.80
C GLY A 434 -14.29 8.35 -18.89
N ILE A 435 -13.50 9.22 -18.24
CA ILE A 435 -13.66 10.68 -18.27
C ILE A 435 -13.61 11.19 -19.70
N ALA A 436 -12.55 10.84 -20.45
CA ALA A 436 -12.37 11.32 -21.82
C ALA A 436 -13.52 10.84 -22.73
N ALA A 437 -13.89 9.56 -22.65
CA ALA A 437 -14.93 8.98 -23.51
C ALA A 437 -16.32 9.55 -23.24
N LYS A 438 -16.68 9.87 -21.99
CA LYS A 438 -18.02 10.34 -21.63
C LYS A 438 -18.18 11.85 -21.71
N TYR A 439 -17.14 12.63 -21.41
CA TYR A 439 -17.25 14.06 -21.18
C TYR A 439 -16.48 14.94 -22.19
N PHE A 440 -15.54 14.35 -22.96
CA PHE A 440 -14.62 15.14 -23.82
C PHE A 440 -14.43 14.55 -25.23
N LYS A 441 -15.44 13.82 -25.72
CA LYS A 441 -15.49 13.36 -27.11
C LYS A 441 -15.80 14.50 -28.06
#